data_3fc97d6ce23e94ee9150d6cbd68b3e45
#
_entry.id   3fc97d6ce23e94ee9150d6cbd68b3e45
#
_cell.length_a   1.000
_cell.length_b   1.000
_cell.length_c   1.000
_cell.angle_alpha   90.00
_cell.angle_beta   90.00
_cell.angle_gamma   90.00
#
_symmetry.space_group_name_H-M   'P 1'
#
loop_
_entity.id
_entity.type
_entity.pdbx_description
1 polymer ?
#
loop_
_entity_poly.entity_id
_entity_poly.type
_entity_poly.pdbx_seq_one_letter_code
_entity_poly.pdbx_strand_id
1 'polypeptide(L)'
;MMALFNDGTLSPLPFTAFSHSQVIDAFRYMQQARQIGKVVVTYEQPIAPPRQEQLGTASMQLPSDASYLVTGGLGGFGLKTAQWLVDKGARELILLSRSGPASEEAQAAVANFEAQGVNVLAAACDITDRDALAKVLERAKSELSPLRGIVHAATVIDDGLIRNLDAERIQKVLSPKIDGAKH
;
A
#
# COMPACT_ATOMS: atom_id res chain seq x y z
N MET A 1 -24.14 7.97 -1.90
CA MET A 1 -23.64 8.43 -3.22
C MET A 1 -23.97 7.43 -4.33
N MET A 2 -23.67 6.13 -4.24
CA MET A 2 -24.03 5.14 -5.29
C MET A 2 -25.55 5.05 -5.58
N ALA A 3 -26.41 5.21 -4.57
CA ALA A 3 -27.86 5.24 -4.76
C ALA A 3 -28.30 6.34 -5.74
N LEU A 4 -27.66 7.52 -5.66
CA LEU A 4 -27.98 8.66 -6.54
C LEU A 4 -27.55 8.44 -8.01
N PHE A 5 -26.59 7.55 -8.26
CA PHE A 5 -26.25 7.11 -9.60
C PHE A 5 -27.22 6.04 -10.10
N ASN A 6 -27.67 5.15 -9.23
CA ASN A 6 -28.57 4.07 -9.58
C ASN A 6 -30.00 4.58 -9.87
N ASP A 7 -30.45 5.63 -9.20
CA ASP A 7 -31.75 6.27 -9.43
C ASP A 7 -31.74 7.35 -10.53
N GLY A 8 -30.57 7.61 -11.13
CA GLY A 8 -30.41 8.58 -12.21
C GLY A 8 -30.34 10.04 -11.78
N THR A 9 -30.33 10.34 -10.47
CA THR A 9 -30.19 11.70 -9.95
C THR A 9 -28.82 12.29 -10.31
N LEU A 10 -27.78 11.44 -10.32
CA LEU A 10 -26.43 11.81 -10.76
C LEU A 10 -26.06 10.99 -12.01
N SER A 11 -25.43 11.66 -12.97
CA SER A 11 -24.83 11.02 -14.13
C SER A 11 -23.31 10.98 -14.01
N PRO A 12 -22.64 9.90 -14.47
CA PRO A 12 -21.18 9.88 -14.54
C PRO A 12 -20.66 11.01 -15.42
N LEU A 13 -19.48 11.52 -15.10
CA LEU A 13 -18.80 12.46 -15.97
C LEU A 13 -18.52 11.82 -17.34
N PRO A 14 -18.60 12.58 -18.45
CA PRO A 14 -18.15 12.07 -19.73
C PRO A 14 -16.68 11.66 -19.66
N PHE A 15 -16.30 10.67 -20.44
CA PHE A 15 -14.92 10.19 -20.47
C PHE A 15 -14.48 9.85 -21.89
N THR A 16 -13.18 9.94 -22.14
CA THR A 16 -12.52 9.43 -23.35
C THR A 16 -11.66 8.24 -22.95
N ALA A 17 -11.90 7.09 -23.58
CA ALA A 17 -11.16 5.86 -23.31
C ALA A 17 -10.03 5.66 -24.31
N PHE A 18 -8.88 5.24 -23.83
CA PHE A 18 -7.72 4.79 -24.61
C PHE A 18 -7.39 3.35 -24.19
N SER A 19 -6.95 2.50 -25.12
CA SER A 19 -6.42 1.19 -24.75
C SER A 19 -5.07 1.35 -24.01
N HIS A 20 -4.66 0.34 -23.26
CA HIS A 20 -3.35 0.35 -22.57
C HIS A 20 -2.16 0.53 -23.54
N SER A 21 -2.28 0.07 -24.78
CA SER A 21 -1.28 0.28 -25.83
C SER A 21 -1.20 1.74 -26.31
N GLN A 22 -2.23 2.54 -26.05
CA GLN A 22 -2.34 3.95 -26.44
C GLN A 22 -2.08 4.91 -25.25
N VAL A 23 -1.46 4.45 -24.19
CA VAL A 23 -1.22 5.26 -22.98
C VAL A 23 -0.47 6.56 -23.28
N ILE A 24 0.48 6.54 -24.22
CA ILE A 24 1.23 7.73 -24.64
C ILE A 24 0.30 8.74 -25.33
N ASP A 25 -0.64 8.27 -26.13
CA ASP A 25 -1.62 9.14 -26.80
C ASP A 25 -2.62 9.72 -25.81
N ALA A 26 -2.99 8.98 -24.78
CA ALA A 26 -3.80 9.48 -23.66
C ALA A 26 -3.09 10.66 -22.96
N PHE A 27 -1.79 10.55 -22.67
CA PHE A 27 -1.02 11.64 -22.08
C PHE A 27 -0.89 12.84 -23.03
N ARG A 28 -0.65 12.62 -24.32
CA ARG A 28 -0.62 13.69 -25.33
C ARG A 28 -1.97 14.41 -25.43
N TYR A 29 -3.06 13.65 -25.38
CA TYR A 29 -4.41 14.19 -25.39
C TYR A 29 -4.67 15.10 -24.18
N MET A 30 -4.23 14.68 -22.99
CA MET A 30 -4.27 15.50 -21.78
C MET A 30 -3.38 16.74 -21.87
N GLN A 31 -2.15 16.59 -22.37
CA GLN A 31 -1.20 17.69 -22.56
C GLN A 31 -1.76 18.79 -23.46
N GLN A 32 -2.56 18.40 -24.46
CA GLN A 32 -3.21 19.34 -25.40
C GLN A 32 -4.50 19.96 -24.84
N ALA A 33 -4.86 19.65 -23.58
CA ALA A 33 -6.08 20.12 -22.92
C ALA A 33 -7.36 19.87 -23.74
N ARG A 34 -7.42 18.75 -24.47
CA ARG A 34 -8.56 18.39 -25.34
C ARG A 34 -9.68 17.68 -24.59
N GLN A 35 -9.38 17.18 -23.39
CA GLN A 35 -10.36 16.38 -22.64
C GLN A 35 -11.51 17.24 -22.10
N ILE A 36 -12.71 16.71 -22.26
CA ILE A 36 -13.89 17.12 -21.49
C ILE A 36 -14.24 15.93 -20.60
N GLY A 37 -14.24 16.12 -19.28
CA GLY A 37 -14.45 15.03 -18.34
C GLY A 37 -13.16 14.24 -18.01
N LYS A 38 -13.21 12.92 -18.06
CA LYS A 38 -12.11 12.04 -17.66
C LYS A 38 -11.41 11.40 -18.85
N VAL A 39 -10.09 11.16 -18.70
CA VAL A 39 -9.34 10.28 -19.60
C VAL A 39 -9.13 8.96 -18.86
N VAL A 40 -9.51 7.87 -19.49
CA VAL A 40 -9.48 6.52 -18.91
C VAL A 40 -8.62 5.61 -19.79
N VAL A 41 -7.71 4.87 -19.19
CA VAL A 41 -6.97 3.80 -19.88
C VAL A 41 -7.66 2.48 -19.57
N THR A 42 -8.06 1.77 -20.63
CA THR A 42 -8.74 0.49 -20.52
C THR A 42 -7.80 -0.65 -20.89
N TYR A 43 -7.97 -1.80 -20.26
CA TYR A 43 -7.28 -3.04 -20.59
C TYR A 43 -8.22 -3.93 -21.39
N GLU A 44 -7.74 -4.51 -22.50
CA GLU A 44 -8.55 -5.27 -23.46
C GLU A 44 -9.07 -6.61 -22.90
N GLN A 45 -8.46 -7.12 -21.86
CA GLN A 45 -9.07 -8.21 -21.11
C GLN A 45 -10.08 -7.61 -20.15
N PRO A 46 -11.36 -8.06 -20.20
CA PRO A 46 -12.24 -7.81 -19.08
C PRO A 46 -11.50 -8.36 -17.87
N ILE A 47 -11.07 -7.49 -16.97
CA ILE A 47 -10.85 -7.93 -15.60
C ILE A 47 -12.18 -8.57 -15.25
N ALA A 48 -12.21 -9.90 -15.21
CA ALA A 48 -13.42 -10.59 -14.76
C ALA A 48 -13.83 -9.84 -13.50
N PRO A 49 -15.06 -9.31 -13.44
CA PRO A 49 -15.47 -8.60 -12.24
C PRO A 49 -15.05 -9.52 -11.09
N PRO A 50 -14.38 -9.00 -10.06
CA PRO A 50 -14.00 -9.84 -8.93
C PRO A 50 -15.26 -10.62 -8.65
N ARG A 51 -15.16 -11.96 -8.75
CA ARG A 51 -16.30 -12.85 -8.56
C ARG A 51 -16.99 -12.27 -7.34
N GLN A 52 -18.19 -11.75 -7.54
CA GLN A 52 -19.06 -11.38 -6.44
C GLN A 52 -19.47 -12.73 -5.81
N GLU A 53 -18.49 -13.42 -5.28
CA GLU A 53 -18.74 -14.26 -4.13
C GLU A 53 -19.37 -13.26 -3.18
N GLN A 54 -20.66 -13.47 -2.97
CA GLN A 54 -21.40 -12.74 -1.98
C GLN A 54 -20.44 -12.48 -0.84
N LEU A 55 -19.95 -11.23 -0.73
CA LEU A 55 -19.34 -10.76 0.49
C LEU A 55 -20.46 -10.86 1.52
N GLY A 56 -20.71 -12.10 1.92
CA GLY A 56 -21.42 -12.36 3.16
C GLY A 56 -20.74 -11.47 4.17
N THR A 57 -21.48 -10.94 5.07
CA THR A 57 -21.03 -10.16 6.23
C THR A 57 -20.05 -10.94 7.13
N ALA A 58 -19.35 -11.92 6.60
CA ALA A 58 -18.25 -12.59 7.25
C ALA A 58 -17.17 -11.55 7.50
N SER A 59 -17.10 -11.09 8.72
CA SER A 59 -16.05 -10.22 9.22
C SER A 59 -14.72 -10.86 8.82
N MET A 60 -13.91 -10.16 8.01
CA MET A 60 -12.58 -10.60 7.63
C MET A 60 -11.82 -10.95 8.93
N GLN A 61 -11.46 -12.20 9.07
CA GLN A 61 -10.65 -12.70 10.18
C GLN A 61 -9.31 -13.17 9.63
N LEU A 62 -8.25 -12.70 10.25
CA LEU A 62 -6.89 -13.11 9.89
C LEU A 62 -6.46 -14.29 10.77
N PRO A 63 -5.81 -15.31 10.18
CA PRO A 63 -5.21 -16.39 10.95
C PRO A 63 -4.22 -15.88 12.00
N SER A 64 -4.31 -16.39 13.21
CA SER A 64 -3.38 -16.04 14.31
C SER A 64 -2.04 -16.77 14.25
N ASP A 65 -1.96 -17.84 13.45
CA ASP A 65 -0.79 -18.66 13.16
C ASP A 65 -0.06 -18.22 11.88
N ALA A 66 -0.15 -16.95 11.57
CA ALA A 66 0.45 -16.32 10.39
C ALA A 66 1.07 -14.97 10.76
N SER A 67 2.15 -14.58 10.08
CA SER A 67 2.74 -13.27 10.22
C SER A 67 2.35 -12.33 9.08
N TYR A 68 2.34 -11.03 9.38
CA TYR A 68 1.95 -9.97 8.46
C TYR A 68 3.00 -8.87 8.45
N LEU A 69 3.52 -8.57 7.26
CA LEU A 69 4.53 -7.53 7.05
C LEU A 69 3.87 -6.20 6.71
N VAL A 70 4.27 -5.14 7.40
CA VAL A 70 3.89 -3.75 7.05
C VAL A 70 5.16 -2.95 6.80
N THR A 71 5.45 -2.61 5.54
CA THR A 71 6.51 -1.67 5.22
C THR A 71 6.04 -0.24 5.52
N GLY A 72 6.91 0.59 6.09
CA GLY A 72 6.45 1.87 6.67
C GLY A 72 5.58 1.68 7.91
N GLY A 73 5.63 0.48 8.53
CA GLY A 73 4.77 0.04 9.62
C GLY A 73 4.97 0.75 10.96
N LEU A 74 6.04 1.54 11.11
CA LEU A 74 6.35 2.29 12.31
C LEU A 74 6.07 3.80 12.18
N GLY A 75 5.33 4.20 11.16
CA GLY A 75 4.84 5.57 10.96
C GLY A 75 3.31 5.65 10.96
N GLY A 76 2.75 6.85 10.97
CA GLY A 76 1.33 7.13 11.19
C GLY A 76 0.34 6.20 10.49
N PHE A 77 0.35 6.15 9.13
CA PHE A 77 -0.55 5.26 8.38
C PHE A 77 -0.23 3.79 8.63
N GLY A 78 1.07 3.42 8.66
CA GLY A 78 1.51 2.05 8.90
C GLY A 78 1.10 1.53 10.28
N LEU A 79 1.20 2.33 11.34
CA LEU A 79 0.75 1.98 12.68
C LEU A 79 -0.77 1.78 12.75
N LYS A 80 -1.54 2.62 12.05
CA LYS A 80 -3.00 2.44 11.95
C LYS A 80 -3.36 1.15 11.20
N THR A 81 -2.60 0.82 10.16
CA THR A 81 -2.76 -0.44 9.43
C THR A 81 -2.40 -1.64 10.32
N ALA A 82 -1.30 -1.56 11.07
CA ALA A 82 -0.91 -2.61 12.02
C ALA A 82 -2.00 -2.85 13.08
N GLN A 83 -2.57 -1.79 13.66
CA GLN A 83 -3.69 -1.91 14.59
C GLN A 83 -4.90 -2.58 13.93
N TRP A 84 -5.25 -2.17 12.70
CA TRP A 84 -6.36 -2.79 11.98
C TRP A 84 -6.12 -4.30 11.73
N LEU A 85 -4.88 -4.72 11.41
CA LEU A 85 -4.55 -6.13 11.28
C LEU A 85 -4.74 -6.89 12.60
N VAL A 86 -4.34 -6.28 13.74
CA VAL A 86 -4.53 -6.84 15.09
C VAL A 86 -6.02 -6.98 15.41
N ASP A 87 -6.81 -5.96 15.11
CA ASP A 87 -8.28 -5.97 15.30
C ASP A 87 -8.96 -7.04 14.43
N LYS A 88 -8.33 -7.42 13.30
CA LYS A 88 -8.78 -8.50 12.42
C LYS A 88 -8.25 -9.88 12.80
N GLY A 89 -7.50 -10.00 13.88
CA GLY A 89 -7.06 -11.29 14.41
C GLY A 89 -5.58 -11.58 14.25
N ALA A 90 -4.79 -10.75 13.57
CA ALA A 90 -3.34 -10.94 13.48
C ALA A 90 -2.70 -10.97 14.88
N ARG A 91 -1.75 -11.89 15.08
CA ARG A 91 -1.01 -12.03 16.34
C ARG A 91 0.50 -11.98 16.15
N GLU A 92 0.97 -11.87 14.92
CA GLU A 92 2.38 -11.72 14.58
C GLU A 92 2.56 -10.65 13.51
N LEU A 93 3.34 -9.63 13.82
CA LEU A 93 3.57 -8.49 12.95
C LEU A 93 5.06 -8.28 12.67
N ILE A 94 5.40 -7.94 11.43
CA ILE A 94 6.72 -7.48 11.02
C ILE A 94 6.55 -6.03 10.60
N LEU A 95 7.08 -5.10 11.40
CA LEU A 95 6.94 -3.66 11.17
C LEU A 95 8.28 -3.06 10.75
N LEU A 96 8.36 -2.58 9.52
CA LEU A 96 9.59 -2.02 8.96
C LEU A 96 9.48 -0.50 8.78
N SER A 97 10.54 0.20 9.13
CA SER A 97 10.80 1.57 8.71
C SER A 97 12.30 1.79 8.58
N ARG A 98 12.73 2.86 7.93
CA ARG A 98 14.17 3.16 7.75
C ARG A 98 14.89 3.36 9.08
N SER A 99 14.25 3.97 10.06
CA SER A 99 14.81 4.24 11.38
C SER A 99 14.45 3.19 12.44
N GLY A 100 13.66 2.18 12.10
CA GLY A 100 13.11 1.25 13.09
C GLY A 100 12.18 1.96 14.10
N PRO A 101 11.98 1.41 15.30
CA PRO A 101 11.13 1.98 16.34
C PRO A 101 11.85 3.13 17.08
N ALA A 102 12.35 4.13 16.35
CA ALA A 102 13.13 5.21 16.94
C ALA A 102 12.28 6.31 17.62
N SER A 103 11.04 6.51 17.18
CA SER A 103 10.15 7.52 17.76
C SER A 103 9.42 6.98 18.99
N GLU A 104 9.10 7.87 19.95
CA GLU A 104 8.29 7.53 21.14
C GLU A 104 6.93 6.93 20.73
N GLU A 105 6.31 7.47 19.67
CA GLU A 105 5.04 6.96 19.13
C GLU A 105 5.17 5.50 18.66
N ALA A 106 6.25 5.18 17.92
CA ALA A 106 6.50 3.82 17.44
C ALA A 106 6.77 2.86 18.60
N GLN A 107 7.58 3.27 19.58
CA GLN A 107 7.88 2.46 20.77
C GLN A 107 6.62 2.19 21.59
N ALA A 108 5.81 3.22 21.84
CA ALA A 108 4.55 3.08 22.56
C ALA A 108 3.56 2.17 21.83
N ALA A 109 3.48 2.28 20.49
CA ALA A 109 2.62 1.43 19.69
C ALA A 109 3.07 -0.04 19.72
N VAL A 110 4.37 -0.31 19.60
CA VAL A 110 4.91 -1.68 19.70
C VAL A 110 4.59 -2.26 21.09
N ALA A 111 4.88 -1.53 22.17
CA ALA A 111 4.56 -1.96 23.53
C ALA A 111 3.05 -2.23 23.73
N ASN A 112 2.18 -1.41 23.11
CA ASN A 112 0.75 -1.63 23.14
C ASN A 112 0.31 -2.88 22.41
N PHE A 113 0.92 -3.22 21.25
CA PHE A 113 0.66 -4.48 20.55
C PHE A 113 1.12 -5.68 21.36
N GLU A 114 2.30 -5.61 21.96
CA GLU A 114 2.83 -6.67 22.83
C GLU A 114 1.94 -6.89 24.06
N ALA A 115 1.43 -5.81 24.67
CA ALA A 115 0.46 -5.89 25.77
C ALA A 115 -0.87 -6.55 25.35
N GLN A 116 -1.23 -6.50 24.07
CA GLN A 116 -2.38 -7.20 23.50
C GLN A 116 -2.07 -8.66 23.11
N GLY A 117 -0.87 -9.15 23.42
CA GLY A 117 -0.45 -10.52 23.08
C GLY A 117 -0.04 -10.70 21.62
N VAL A 118 0.34 -9.62 20.94
CA VAL A 118 0.87 -9.65 19.57
C VAL A 118 2.40 -9.75 19.62
N ASN A 119 2.97 -10.70 18.91
CA ASN A 119 4.42 -10.81 18.73
C ASN A 119 4.86 -9.82 17.62
N VAL A 120 5.74 -8.87 17.95
CA VAL A 120 6.12 -7.80 17.03
C VAL A 120 7.61 -7.84 16.74
N LEU A 121 7.98 -8.08 15.49
CA LEU A 121 9.32 -7.88 14.96
C LEU A 121 9.41 -6.48 14.35
N ALA A 122 9.83 -5.50 15.15
CA ALA A 122 10.08 -4.14 14.68
C ALA A 122 11.55 -3.99 14.27
N ALA A 123 11.81 -3.54 13.04
CA ALA A 123 13.17 -3.45 12.52
C ALA A 123 13.43 -2.18 11.69
N ALA A 124 14.66 -1.67 11.79
CA ALA A 124 15.19 -0.68 10.87
C ALA A 124 15.56 -1.39 9.55
N CYS A 125 14.91 -1.00 8.46
CA CYS A 125 15.18 -1.55 7.15
C CYS A 125 14.77 -0.55 6.06
N ASP A 126 15.70 -0.21 5.19
CA ASP A 126 15.36 0.42 3.92
C ASP A 126 14.98 -0.68 2.94
N ILE A 127 13.72 -0.71 2.54
CA ILE A 127 13.19 -1.73 1.63
C ILE A 127 13.75 -1.65 0.21
N THR A 128 14.43 -0.56 -0.14
CA THR A 128 15.16 -0.42 -1.40
C THR A 128 16.52 -1.14 -1.36
N ASP A 129 16.99 -1.50 -0.17
CA ASP A 129 18.15 -2.38 0.03
C ASP A 129 17.67 -3.84 0.14
N ARG A 130 17.85 -4.58 -0.95
CA ARG A 130 17.43 -5.97 -1.07
C ARG A 130 18.08 -6.88 -0.02
N ASP A 131 19.37 -6.66 0.26
CA ASP A 131 20.11 -7.51 1.21
C ASP A 131 19.68 -7.24 2.65
N ALA A 132 19.42 -5.97 2.99
CA ALA A 132 18.86 -5.60 4.28
C ALA A 132 17.46 -6.21 4.47
N LEU A 133 16.59 -6.14 3.47
CA LEU A 133 15.25 -6.74 3.51
C LEU A 133 15.33 -8.26 3.64
N ALA A 134 16.20 -8.92 2.86
CA ALA A 134 16.39 -10.37 2.94
C ALA A 134 16.79 -10.82 4.35
N LYS A 135 17.72 -10.12 5.01
CA LYS A 135 18.14 -10.44 6.39
C LYS A 135 16.96 -10.35 7.37
N VAL A 136 16.11 -9.33 7.23
CA VAL A 136 14.94 -9.19 8.10
C VAL A 136 13.92 -10.31 7.83
N LEU A 137 13.70 -10.68 6.59
CA LEU A 137 12.78 -11.77 6.24
C LEU A 137 13.29 -13.14 6.71
N GLU A 138 14.59 -13.40 6.62
CA GLU A 138 15.18 -14.64 7.20
C GLU A 138 15.04 -14.66 8.72
N ARG A 139 15.25 -13.53 9.40
CA ARG A 139 15.00 -13.41 10.83
C ARG A 139 13.52 -13.68 11.15
N ALA A 140 12.60 -13.04 10.42
CA ALA A 140 11.17 -13.24 10.60
C ALA A 140 10.77 -14.73 10.43
N LYS A 141 11.33 -15.40 9.41
CA LYS A 141 11.10 -16.82 9.15
C LYS A 141 11.57 -17.74 10.29
N SER A 142 12.61 -17.34 11.04
CA SER A 142 13.10 -18.12 12.19
C SER A 142 12.36 -17.83 13.50
N GLU A 143 11.77 -16.64 13.65
CA GLU A 143 11.16 -16.17 14.90
C GLU A 143 9.62 -16.19 14.88
N LEU A 144 9.00 -16.18 13.68
CA LEU A 144 7.57 -16.02 13.50
C LEU A 144 6.96 -17.12 12.64
N SER A 145 5.65 -17.24 12.69
CA SER A 145 4.86 -18.09 11.80
C SER A 145 5.00 -17.67 10.33
N PRO A 146 4.61 -18.52 9.36
CA PRO A 146 4.74 -18.21 7.94
C PRO A 146 4.11 -16.87 7.54
N LEU A 147 4.83 -16.09 6.73
CA LEU A 147 4.33 -14.83 6.17
C LEU A 147 3.15 -15.09 5.22
N ARG A 148 2.00 -14.52 5.51
CA ARG A 148 0.76 -14.70 4.75
C ARG A 148 0.21 -13.41 4.15
N GLY A 149 0.67 -12.26 4.61
CA GLY A 149 0.20 -10.99 4.08
C GLY A 149 1.26 -9.90 4.12
N ILE A 150 1.24 -9.03 3.13
CA ILE A 150 2.13 -7.88 3.03
C ILE A 150 1.28 -6.63 2.77
N VAL A 151 1.50 -5.59 3.58
CA VAL A 151 0.98 -4.26 3.33
C VAL A 151 2.16 -3.34 3.01
N HIS A 152 2.22 -2.88 1.78
CA HIS A 152 3.27 -1.98 1.34
C HIS A 152 2.81 -0.53 1.54
N ALA A 153 3.16 0.04 2.71
CA ALA A 153 2.81 1.41 3.10
C ALA A 153 4.03 2.35 3.17
N ALA A 154 5.22 1.87 2.80
CA ALA A 154 6.40 2.71 2.76
C ALA A 154 6.27 3.81 1.69
N THR A 155 6.46 5.04 2.11
CA THR A 155 6.38 6.20 1.21
C THR A 155 7.41 7.26 1.57
N VAL A 156 7.80 8.01 0.57
CA VAL A 156 8.54 9.28 0.71
C VAL A 156 7.68 10.36 0.08
N ILE A 157 7.49 11.47 0.79
CA ILE A 157 6.81 12.65 0.30
C ILE A 157 7.90 13.70 0.05
N ASP A 158 7.96 14.19 -1.17
CA ASP A 158 8.87 15.27 -1.58
C ASP A 158 8.15 16.15 -2.62
N ASP A 159 7.09 16.82 -2.16
CA ASP A 159 6.26 17.66 -3.01
C ASP A 159 7.01 18.93 -3.42
N GLY A 160 6.72 19.41 -4.62
CA GLY A 160 7.31 20.63 -5.15
C GLY A 160 6.63 21.11 -6.44
N LEU A 161 6.95 22.33 -6.82
CA LEU A 161 6.53 22.84 -8.12
C LEU A 161 7.21 22.06 -9.23
N ILE A 162 6.51 21.79 -10.33
CA ILE A 162 7.03 21.04 -11.50
C ILE A 162 8.41 21.57 -11.95
N ARG A 163 8.62 22.88 -11.96
CA ARG A 163 9.90 23.48 -12.33
C ARG A 163 11.08 23.15 -11.39
N ASN A 164 10.77 22.67 -10.19
CA ASN A 164 11.75 22.35 -9.15
C ASN A 164 11.92 20.82 -8.99
N LEU A 165 11.22 20.03 -9.81
CA LEU A 165 11.37 18.57 -9.83
C LEU A 165 12.54 18.23 -10.75
N ASP A 166 13.49 17.49 -10.20
CA ASP A 166 14.61 16.89 -10.92
C ASP A 166 14.56 15.37 -10.84
N ALA A 167 15.46 14.71 -11.54
CA ALA A 167 15.50 13.25 -11.60
C ALA A 167 15.79 12.63 -10.22
N GLU A 168 16.59 13.27 -9.39
CA GLU A 168 16.96 12.77 -8.06
C GLU A 168 15.76 12.77 -7.13
N ARG A 169 14.98 13.85 -7.09
CA ARG A 169 13.76 13.97 -6.30
C ARG A 169 12.70 12.96 -6.75
N ILE A 170 12.54 12.81 -8.06
CA ILE A 170 11.61 11.83 -8.63
C ILE A 170 12.05 10.41 -8.24
N GLN A 171 13.33 10.07 -8.40
CA GLN A 171 13.88 8.77 -8.02
C GLN A 171 13.65 8.49 -6.53
N LYS A 172 13.93 9.46 -5.66
CA LYS A 172 13.74 9.34 -4.21
C LYS A 172 12.30 8.98 -3.81
N VAL A 173 11.31 9.56 -4.50
CA VAL A 173 9.88 9.28 -4.25
C VAL A 173 9.46 7.92 -4.84
N LEU A 174 10.02 7.56 -6.00
CA LEU A 174 9.63 6.35 -6.71
C LEU A 174 10.32 5.08 -6.18
N SER A 175 11.57 5.17 -5.73
CA SER A 175 12.34 3.99 -5.29
C SER A 175 11.62 3.13 -4.26
N PRO A 176 11.04 3.64 -3.17
CA PRO A 176 10.31 2.80 -2.24
C PRO A 176 9.14 2.07 -2.88
N LYS A 177 8.48 2.69 -3.86
CA LYS A 177 7.27 2.16 -4.52
C LYS A 177 7.60 1.18 -5.66
N ILE A 178 8.73 1.37 -6.33
CA ILE A 178 9.14 0.54 -7.48
C ILE A 178 10.14 -0.52 -7.04
N ASP A 179 11.29 -0.09 -6.51
CA ASP A 179 12.37 -1.02 -6.15
C ASP A 179 12.00 -1.78 -4.88
N GLY A 180 11.52 -1.08 -3.85
CA GLY A 180 11.05 -1.70 -2.61
C GLY A 180 9.87 -2.67 -2.78
N ALA A 181 9.01 -2.46 -3.77
CA ALA A 181 7.92 -3.38 -4.06
C ALA A 181 8.35 -4.59 -4.88
N LYS A 182 9.49 -4.51 -5.60
CA LYS A 182 10.05 -5.64 -6.38
C LYS A 182 10.86 -6.61 -5.54
N HIS A 183 11.46 -6.12 -4.46
CA HIS A 183 12.26 -6.94 -3.56
C HIS A 183 11.40 -7.86 -2.73
#